data_86aa0d49277708526bb22f93e316d013
#
_entry.id   86aa0d49277708526bb22f93e316d013
#
_cell.length_a   1.000
_cell.length_b   1.000
_cell.length_c   1.000
_cell.angle_alpha   90.00
_cell.angle_beta   90.00
_cell.angle_gamma   90.00
#
_symmetry.space_group_name_H-M   'P 1'
#
loop_
_entity.id
_entity.type
_entity.pdbx_description
1 polymer ?
#
loop_
_entity_poly.entity_id
_entity_poly.type
_entity_poly.pdbx_seq_one_letter_code
_entity_poly.pdbx_strand_id
1 'polypeptide(L)'
;VSTPEAGLPLIVLVTEHLLLIVGIEITDAQTYVSGSKPQQGEQTGIPQDAQERIQRLRQYLLEKDGYSKLDDLSEQFFVSRRSISNDLREVERQLAEYGLSIRRKPGYGICVVGRETNRRICIAAQRDESRPVGQQIQELVSRVLEKEKFAMSTMALDNLAVHLEVAVERIRTGHAIESSDGMQADLPERILEVASHIAVQIENMTGVAFPLPEVCYIAMHLNGKQMYRANAMTSDENLVIPQEVNRIVSDMIEQIYEAFRIDFRDNLELRMGLCMHMVPLLARIKSGMRMKNPILKDIKREYPLAYEMATQACSVLQDISPNAIKEDEIGYIAVSFALALERQKAKEWAPKNILIVCASGKGSAQLLAYRYQQKFGKNLGRVQTCDVIGLRSVNFSKIDYVFSTVPIPIYVPVPIRQIQFFPTEKELTQMKKLLMQGKGTIGIEVPNANPRIVPMKSILNS
;
A
#
# COMPACT_ATOMS: atom_id res chain seq x y z
N VAL A 1 -31.63 -11.58 -25.67
CA VAL A 1 -31.00 -10.26 -25.78
C VAL A 1 -30.00 -10.20 -24.67
N SER A 2 -28.77 -10.48 -25.02
CA SER A 2 -27.59 -10.59 -24.14
C SER A 2 -26.97 -9.21 -23.88
N THR A 3 -26.77 -8.88 -22.64
CA THR A 3 -25.88 -7.80 -22.19
C THR A 3 -24.47 -8.31 -22.02
N PRO A 4 -23.43 -7.64 -22.51
CA PRO A 4 -22.05 -7.99 -22.18
C PRO A 4 -21.65 -7.32 -20.86
N GLU A 5 -21.25 -8.13 -19.89
CA GLU A 5 -20.54 -7.67 -18.69
C GLU A 5 -19.15 -7.18 -19.09
N ALA A 6 -18.96 -5.87 -19.03
CA ALA A 6 -17.64 -5.27 -19.12
C ALA A 6 -16.91 -5.49 -17.79
N GLY A 7 -15.90 -6.35 -17.78
CA GLY A 7 -15.02 -6.56 -16.65
C GLY A 7 -14.20 -5.31 -16.38
N LEU A 8 -14.47 -4.62 -15.31
CA LEU A 8 -13.60 -3.60 -14.73
C LEU A 8 -12.27 -4.23 -14.28
N PRO A 9 -11.12 -3.61 -14.53
CA PRO A 9 -9.84 -4.19 -14.16
C PRO A 9 -9.71 -4.29 -12.63
N LEU A 10 -9.20 -5.40 -12.16
CA LEU A 10 -9.06 -5.77 -10.75
C LEU A 10 -8.33 -4.73 -9.87
N ILE A 11 -7.58 -3.83 -10.50
CA ILE A 11 -6.83 -2.74 -9.82
C ILE A 11 -7.75 -1.59 -9.42
N VAL A 12 -8.76 -1.26 -10.23
CA VAL A 12 -9.80 -0.29 -9.84
C VAL A 12 -10.61 -0.87 -8.69
N LEU A 13 -10.90 -2.17 -8.73
CA LEU A 13 -11.54 -2.90 -7.63
C LEU A 13 -10.67 -2.96 -6.36
N VAL A 14 -9.34 -3.02 -6.46
CA VAL A 14 -8.46 -3.02 -5.27
C VAL A 14 -8.37 -1.64 -4.65
N THR A 15 -8.37 -0.56 -5.43
CA THR A 15 -8.40 0.80 -4.89
C THR A 15 -9.78 1.18 -4.35
N GLU A 16 -10.85 0.82 -5.03
CA GLU A 16 -12.22 1.03 -4.54
C GLU A 16 -12.56 0.10 -3.37
N HIS A 17 -12.11 -1.16 -3.36
CA HIS A 17 -12.26 -2.06 -2.21
C HIS A 17 -11.39 -1.63 -1.01
N LEU A 18 -10.21 -1.06 -1.22
CA LEU A 18 -9.42 -0.49 -0.14
C LEU A 18 -10.11 0.72 0.49
N LEU A 19 -10.75 1.57 -0.29
CA LEU A 19 -11.57 2.69 0.20
C LEU A 19 -12.85 2.20 0.91
N LEU A 20 -13.50 1.15 0.41
CA LEU A 20 -14.68 0.52 1.03
C LEU A 20 -14.34 -0.28 2.31
N ILE A 21 -13.18 -0.93 2.36
CA ILE A 21 -12.73 -1.68 3.56
C ILE A 21 -12.32 -0.73 4.69
N VAL A 22 -11.83 0.47 4.36
CA VAL A 22 -11.46 1.49 5.36
C VAL A 22 -12.68 2.24 5.89
N GLY A 23 -13.89 1.95 5.39
CA GLY A 23 -15.13 2.57 5.90
C GLY A 23 -15.26 4.06 5.59
N ILE A 24 -14.49 4.56 4.64
CA ILE A 24 -14.63 5.93 4.13
C ILE A 24 -15.73 5.89 3.07
N GLU A 25 -16.94 6.24 3.46
CA GLU A 25 -18.02 6.48 2.49
C GLU A 25 -17.58 7.59 1.52
N ILE A 26 -17.71 7.33 0.21
CA ILE A 26 -17.34 8.24 -0.88
C ILE A 26 -18.15 9.55 -0.88
N THR A 27 -19.04 9.77 0.08
CA THR A 27 -19.76 11.03 0.26
C THR A 27 -18.83 12.22 0.53
N ASP A 28 -17.60 12.01 1.01
CA ASP A 28 -16.66 13.11 1.28
C ASP A 28 -15.75 13.48 0.09
N ALA A 29 -15.63 12.64 -0.93
CA ALA A 29 -14.84 12.98 -2.12
C ALA A 29 -15.48 14.10 -2.96
N GLN A 30 -16.81 14.28 -2.88
CA GLN A 30 -17.51 15.40 -3.52
C GLN A 30 -17.46 16.71 -2.70
N THR A 31 -17.21 16.63 -1.42
CA THR A 31 -17.13 17.83 -0.55
C THR A 31 -15.76 18.52 -0.65
N TYR A 32 -14.71 17.80 -1.06
CA TYR A 32 -13.41 18.41 -1.31
C TYR A 32 -13.30 19.20 -2.62
N VAL A 33 -14.26 19.05 -3.55
CA VAL A 33 -14.25 19.73 -4.85
C VAL A 33 -15.15 20.99 -4.86
N SER A 34 -16.00 21.20 -3.87
CA SER A 34 -17.03 22.27 -3.91
C SER A 34 -16.92 23.37 -2.86
N GLY A 35 -15.75 23.58 -2.27
CA GLY A 35 -15.63 24.53 -1.14
C GLY A 35 -14.53 25.57 -1.22
N SER A 36 -14.24 26.20 -2.37
CA SER A 36 -13.68 27.57 -2.38
C SER A 36 -13.77 28.19 -3.78
N LYS A 37 -14.47 29.30 -3.86
CA LYS A 37 -14.47 30.19 -5.03
C LYS A 37 -13.05 30.66 -5.32
N PRO A 38 -12.63 30.78 -6.60
CA PRO A 38 -11.34 31.33 -6.95
C PRO A 38 -11.31 32.81 -6.57
N GLN A 39 -10.60 33.16 -5.54
CA GLN A 39 -10.11 34.53 -5.39
C GLN A 39 -8.83 34.65 -6.19
N GLN A 40 -8.96 35.18 -7.41
CA GLN A 40 -7.86 35.84 -8.08
C GLN A 40 -7.50 37.09 -7.25
N GLY A 41 -6.34 37.04 -6.62
CA GLY A 41 -5.75 38.14 -5.91
C GLY A 41 -4.30 37.80 -5.64
N GLU A 42 -3.38 38.54 -6.22
CA GLU A 42 -1.98 38.58 -5.78
C GLU A 42 -1.99 38.73 -4.25
N GLN A 43 -1.51 37.70 -3.55
CA GLN A 43 -1.38 37.76 -2.08
C GLN A 43 -0.17 38.63 -1.71
N THR A 44 -0.34 39.95 -1.84
CA THR A 44 0.54 40.97 -1.25
C THR A 44 0.18 41.24 0.21
N GLY A 45 -0.31 40.25 0.95
CA GLY A 45 -0.63 40.38 2.37
C GLY A 45 0.61 40.13 3.24
N ILE A 46 0.76 40.95 4.29
CA ILE A 46 1.72 40.73 5.38
C ILE A 46 1.43 39.36 5.99
N PRO A 47 2.44 38.45 6.16
CA PRO A 47 2.23 37.13 6.77
C PRO A 47 1.57 37.29 8.15
N GLN A 48 0.47 36.58 8.39
CA GLN A 48 -0.32 36.74 9.61
C GLN A 48 0.32 36.06 10.83
N ASP A 49 1.13 34.99 10.58
CA ASP A 49 1.84 34.28 11.64
C ASP A 49 3.29 33.93 11.25
N ALA A 50 4.03 33.37 12.21
CA ALA A 50 5.44 32.98 12.00
C ALA A 50 5.56 31.80 11.03
N GLN A 51 4.60 30.88 10.97
CA GLN A 51 4.65 29.72 10.09
C GLN A 51 4.45 30.12 8.64
N GLU A 52 3.48 30.96 8.35
CA GLU A 52 3.25 31.51 7.02
C GLU A 52 4.47 32.30 6.53
N ARG A 53 5.08 33.09 7.43
CA ARG A 53 6.28 33.85 7.10
C ARG A 53 7.47 32.95 6.77
N ILE A 54 7.72 31.89 7.54
CA ILE A 54 8.77 30.91 7.29
C ILE A 54 8.55 30.22 5.94
N GLN A 55 7.31 29.84 5.62
CA GLN A 55 6.97 29.22 4.34
C GLN A 55 7.24 30.17 3.16
N ARG A 56 6.78 31.42 3.25
CA ARG A 56 7.04 32.44 2.21
C ARG A 56 8.52 32.77 2.07
N LEU A 57 9.25 32.86 3.19
CA LEU A 57 10.70 33.10 3.18
C LEU A 57 11.45 31.95 2.51
N ARG A 58 11.08 30.73 2.79
CA ARG A 58 11.65 29.54 2.15
C ARG A 58 11.38 29.54 0.65
N GLN A 59 10.15 29.82 0.21
CA GLN A 59 9.78 29.92 -1.19
C GLN A 59 10.60 31.00 -1.90
N TYR A 60 10.65 32.20 -1.33
CA TYR A 60 11.42 33.31 -1.86
C TYR A 60 12.91 32.95 -2.07
N LEU A 61 13.53 32.30 -1.08
CA LEU A 61 14.94 31.92 -1.17
C LEU A 61 15.21 30.79 -2.18
N LEU A 62 14.23 29.94 -2.43
CA LEU A 62 14.32 28.87 -3.44
C LEU A 62 14.17 29.40 -4.86
N GLU A 63 13.36 30.44 -5.07
CA GLU A 63 13.10 31.03 -6.38
C GLU A 63 14.14 32.07 -6.75
N LYS A 64 14.74 32.75 -5.75
CA LYS A 64 15.69 33.84 -6.00
C LYS A 64 17.08 33.36 -6.38
N ASP A 65 17.65 34.03 -7.36
CA ASP A 65 19.03 33.85 -7.74
C ASP A 65 19.97 34.74 -6.93
N GLY A 66 21.12 34.17 -6.57
CA GLY A 66 22.16 34.91 -5.87
C GLY A 66 21.88 35.17 -4.40
N TYR A 67 22.51 36.19 -3.88
CA TYR A 67 22.50 36.51 -2.45
C TYR A 67 21.42 37.52 -2.10
N SER A 68 20.74 37.31 -0.97
CA SER A 68 19.80 38.27 -0.34
C SER A 68 20.40 38.79 0.95
N LYS A 69 20.39 40.10 1.15
CA LYS A 69 20.83 40.71 2.42
C LYS A 69 19.72 40.56 3.49
N LEU A 70 20.12 40.42 4.75
CA LEU A 70 19.17 40.29 5.85
C LEU A 70 18.32 41.53 6.02
N ASP A 71 18.85 42.72 5.67
CA ASP A 71 18.11 43.98 5.73
C ASP A 71 17.00 43.98 4.67
N ASP A 72 17.31 43.62 3.42
CA ASP A 72 16.33 43.52 2.34
C ASP A 72 15.21 42.55 2.70
N LEU A 73 15.54 41.41 3.32
CA LEU A 73 14.56 40.43 3.78
C LEU A 73 13.70 40.99 4.93
N SER A 74 14.32 41.70 5.89
CA SER A 74 13.57 42.29 7.01
C SER A 74 12.56 43.35 6.53
N GLU A 75 12.93 44.18 5.55
CA GLU A 75 12.05 45.13 4.90
C GLU A 75 10.93 44.44 4.10
N GLN A 76 11.28 43.47 3.28
CA GLN A 76 10.33 42.74 2.43
C GLN A 76 9.26 41.98 3.22
N PHE A 77 9.66 41.38 4.35
CA PHE A 77 8.75 40.63 5.23
C PHE A 77 8.16 41.45 6.38
N PHE A 78 8.45 42.75 6.46
CA PHE A 78 7.97 43.69 7.47
C PHE A 78 8.24 43.21 8.90
N VAL A 79 9.40 42.67 9.18
CA VAL A 79 9.82 42.17 10.50
C VAL A 79 11.24 42.59 10.85
N SER A 80 11.62 42.47 12.13
CA SER A 80 12.98 42.78 12.55
C SER A 80 14.00 41.78 11.98
N ARG A 81 15.27 42.23 11.83
CA ARG A 81 16.42 41.36 11.46
C ARG A 81 16.52 40.15 12.40
N ARG A 82 16.19 40.33 13.68
CA ARG A 82 16.20 39.24 14.67
C ARG A 82 15.14 38.19 14.33
N SER A 83 13.93 38.62 13.94
CA SER A 83 12.86 37.73 13.52
C SER A 83 13.27 36.94 12.29
N ILE A 84 13.80 37.60 11.24
CA ILE A 84 14.32 36.93 10.04
C ILE A 84 15.41 35.93 10.40
N SER A 85 16.34 36.26 11.28
CA SER A 85 17.43 35.36 11.69
C SER A 85 16.91 34.12 12.43
N ASN A 86 15.83 34.23 13.18
CA ASN A 86 15.17 33.07 13.81
C ASN A 86 14.45 32.21 12.78
N ASP A 87 13.67 32.83 11.89
CA ASP A 87 12.94 32.14 10.82
C ASP A 87 13.92 31.40 9.90
N LEU A 88 15.06 31.99 9.57
CA LEU A 88 16.11 31.36 8.77
C LEU A 88 16.67 30.07 9.37
N ARG A 89 16.73 29.92 10.69
CA ARG A 89 17.15 28.66 11.33
C ARG A 89 16.17 27.53 11.02
N GLU A 90 14.88 27.87 11.07
CA GLU A 90 13.85 26.89 10.74
C GLU A 90 13.82 26.58 9.25
N VAL A 91 13.96 27.60 8.39
CA VAL A 91 14.13 27.41 6.94
C VAL A 91 15.35 26.53 6.63
N GLU A 92 16.48 26.76 7.30
CA GLU A 92 17.71 25.97 7.10
C GLU A 92 17.51 24.49 7.50
N ARG A 93 16.80 24.26 8.62
CA ARG A 93 16.42 22.90 9.05
C ARG A 93 15.53 22.20 8.00
N GLN A 94 14.52 22.90 7.47
CA GLN A 94 13.63 22.35 6.45
C GLN A 94 14.35 22.10 5.11
N LEU A 95 15.23 23.00 4.69
CA LEU A 95 16.05 22.84 3.48
C LEU A 95 17.00 21.65 3.57
N ALA A 96 17.59 21.43 4.76
CA ALA A 96 18.51 20.32 5.00
C ALA A 96 17.84 18.95 4.75
N GLU A 97 16.55 18.84 4.98
CA GLU A 97 15.79 17.62 4.68
C GLU A 97 15.79 17.26 3.18
N TYR A 98 16.01 18.25 2.31
CA TYR A 98 16.11 18.08 0.86
C TYR A 98 17.57 18.09 0.36
N GLY A 99 18.54 18.05 1.26
CA GLY A 99 19.96 18.15 0.89
C GLY A 99 20.35 19.54 0.37
N LEU A 100 19.60 20.57 0.75
CA LEU A 100 19.89 21.98 0.46
C LEU A 100 20.45 22.65 1.71
N SER A 101 21.27 23.69 1.52
CA SER A 101 21.83 24.47 2.64
C SER A 101 21.84 25.95 2.35
N ILE A 102 21.96 26.77 3.39
CA ILE A 102 22.11 28.23 3.28
C ILE A 102 23.58 28.58 3.38
N ARG A 103 24.13 29.13 2.29
CA ARG A 103 25.47 29.72 2.30
C ARG A 103 25.39 31.19 2.71
N ARG A 104 26.24 31.58 3.66
CA ARG A 104 26.36 32.96 4.12
C ARG A 104 27.67 33.55 3.61
N LYS A 105 27.62 34.75 3.00
CA LYS A 105 28.81 35.48 2.52
C LYS A 105 28.83 36.89 3.11
N PRO A 106 29.87 37.24 3.90
CA PRO A 106 29.99 38.58 4.50
C PRO A 106 29.85 39.69 3.45
N GLY A 107 29.03 40.69 3.71
CA GLY A 107 28.78 41.80 2.80
C GLY A 107 27.79 41.54 1.66
N TYR A 108 27.55 40.29 1.31
CA TYR A 108 26.63 39.88 0.23
C TYR A 108 25.28 39.37 0.74
N GLY A 109 25.27 38.68 1.88
CA GLY A 109 24.04 38.11 2.45
C GLY A 109 24.02 36.58 2.42
N ILE A 110 22.86 36.01 2.11
CA ILE A 110 22.59 34.58 2.14
C ILE A 110 22.05 34.09 0.79
N CYS A 111 22.37 32.85 0.42
CA CYS A 111 21.76 32.16 -0.73
C CYS A 111 21.57 30.68 -0.43
N VAL A 112 20.59 30.05 -1.09
CA VAL A 112 20.39 28.60 -1.04
C VAL A 112 21.35 27.93 -2.00
N VAL A 113 22.04 26.87 -1.57
CA VAL A 113 22.96 26.05 -2.36
C VAL A 113 22.60 24.60 -2.27
N GLY A 114 22.81 23.86 -3.37
CA GLY A 114 22.52 22.43 -3.50
C GLY A 114 22.26 22.08 -4.97
N ARG A 115 21.94 20.79 -5.20
CA ARG A 115 21.61 20.33 -6.57
C ARG A 115 20.29 20.91 -7.03
N GLU A 116 20.20 21.26 -8.33
CA GLU A 116 18.94 21.78 -8.92
C GLU A 116 17.79 20.76 -8.79
N THR A 117 18.06 19.46 -8.93
CA THR A 117 17.09 18.40 -8.70
C THR A 117 16.47 18.47 -7.28
N ASN A 118 17.29 18.67 -6.25
CA ASN A 118 16.85 18.79 -4.87
C ASN A 118 16.03 20.07 -4.66
N ARG A 119 16.44 21.17 -5.29
CA ARG A 119 15.71 22.45 -5.26
C ARG A 119 14.31 22.29 -5.84
N ARG A 120 14.18 21.63 -7.02
CA ARG A 120 12.88 21.36 -7.66
C ARG A 120 12.00 20.46 -6.80
N ILE A 121 12.55 19.42 -6.19
CA ILE A 121 11.81 18.54 -5.26
C ILE A 121 11.28 19.36 -4.08
N CYS A 122 12.10 20.26 -3.52
CA CYS A 122 11.68 21.13 -2.43
C CYS A 122 10.59 22.13 -2.85
N ILE A 123 10.68 22.73 -4.04
CA ILE A 123 9.66 23.64 -4.60
C ILE A 123 8.35 22.88 -4.84
N ALA A 124 8.40 21.72 -5.48
CA ALA A 124 7.22 20.90 -5.76
C ALA A 124 6.49 20.48 -4.48
N ALA A 125 7.23 20.13 -3.42
CA ALA A 125 6.65 19.75 -2.13
C ALA A 125 5.91 20.89 -1.42
N GLN A 126 6.13 22.13 -1.82
CA GLN A 126 5.47 23.32 -1.24
C GLN A 126 4.25 23.76 -2.04
N ARG A 127 4.08 23.28 -3.28
CA ARG A 127 2.91 23.62 -4.08
C ARG A 127 1.65 23.07 -3.43
N ASP A 128 0.70 23.95 -3.20
CA ASP A 128 -0.59 23.58 -2.64
C ASP A 128 -1.33 22.66 -3.65
N GLU A 129 -1.82 21.53 -3.18
CA GLU A 129 -2.65 20.61 -3.96
C GLU A 129 -3.96 21.25 -4.45
N SER A 130 -4.34 22.40 -3.86
CA SER A 130 -5.52 23.18 -4.25
C SER A 130 -5.30 24.08 -5.48
N ARG A 131 -4.04 24.31 -5.93
CA ARG A 131 -3.80 24.97 -7.19
C ARG A 131 -4.13 23.99 -8.32
N PRO A 132 -4.93 24.42 -9.32
CA PRO A 132 -5.09 23.58 -10.51
C PRO A 132 -3.68 23.42 -11.10
N VAL A 133 -3.11 22.25 -10.91
CA VAL A 133 -1.93 21.79 -11.65
C VAL A 133 -2.22 22.07 -13.10
N GLY A 134 -1.28 22.61 -13.88
CA GLY A 134 -1.53 22.93 -15.28
C GLY A 134 -2.20 21.76 -15.96
N GLN A 135 -3.52 21.79 -16.00
CA GLN A 135 -4.37 20.72 -16.53
C GLN A 135 -3.83 20.23 -17.88
N GLN A 136 -3.21 21.14 -18.61
CA GLN A 136 -2.60 20.85 -19.92
C GLN A 136 -1.41 19.88 -19.82
N ILE A 137 -0.53 20.03 -18.83
CA ILE A 137 0.61 19.10 -18.61
C ILE A 137 0.09 17.74 -18.15
N GLN A 138 -0.84 17.72 -17.20
CA GLN A 138 -1.45 16.48 -16.69
C GLN A 138 -2.13 15.69 -17.80
N GLU A 139 -2.97 16.34 -18.64
CA GLU A 139 -3.65 15.71 -19.75
C GLU A 139 -2.68 15.21 -20.84
N LEU A 140 -1.61 15.99 -21.10
CA LEU A 140 -0.57 15.60 -22.03
C LEU A 140 0.15 14.34 -21.54
N VAL A 141 0.60 14.34 -20.31
CA VAL A 141 1.30 13.20 -19.69
C VAL A 141 0.40 11.97 -19.66
N SER A 142 -0.88 12.13 -19.27
CA SER A 142 -1.85 11.03 -19.25
C SER A 142 -1.97 10.36 -20.62
N ARG A 143 -2.11 11.15 -21.69
CA ARG A 143 -2.19 10.64 -23.07
C ARG A 143 -0.93 9.88 -23.50
N VAL A 144 0.26 10.38 -23.13
CA VAL A 144 1.52 9.69 -23.46
C VAL A 144 1.58 8.35 -22.69
N LEU A 145 1.30 8.36 -21.39
CA LEU A 145 1.33 7.15 -20.55
C LEU A 145 0.33 6.09 -21.04
N GLU A 146 -0.85 6.51 -21.47
CA GLU A 146 -1.85 5.61 -22.07
C GLU A 146 -1.34 4.96 -23.36
N LYS A 147 -0.79 5.76 -24.29
CA LYS A 147 -0.19 5.28 -25.54
C LYS A 147 0.94 4.30 -25.28
N GLU A 148 1.79 4.61 -24.32
CA GLU A 148 2.94 3.79 -23.92
C GLU A 148 2.54 2.60 -23.03
N LYS A 149 1.26 2.43 -22.69
CA LYS A 149 0.75 1.40 -21.77
C LYS A 149 1.47 1.43 -20.41
N PHE A 150 1.90 2.60 -19.99
CA PHE A 150 2.60 2.79 -18.72
C PHE A 150 1.59 3.03 -17.59
N ALA A 151 1.58 2.15 -16.58
CA ALA A 151 0.62 2.24 -15.49
C ALA A 151 1.12 3.15 -14.37
N MET A 152 0.28 4.14 -14.00
CA MET A 152 0.53 5.06 -12.90
C MET A 152 -0.80 5.36 -12.18
N SER A 153 -0.77 5.60 -10.86
CA SER A 153 -1.96 6.06 -10.13
C SER A 153 -2.26 7.52 -10.43
N THR A 154 -3.50 7.94 -10.29
CA THR A 154 -3.91 9.34 -10.47
C THR A 154 -3.07 10.28 -9.61
N MET A 155 -2.89 9.95 -8.33
CA MET A 155 -2.07 10.73 -7.41
C MET A 155 -0.60 10.82 -7.83
N ALA A 156 -0.03 9.75 -8.38
CA ALA A 156 1.33 9.74 -8.89
C ALA A 156 1.45 10.59 -10.16
N LEU A 157 0.41 10.59 -11.02
CA LEU A 157 0.30 11.45 -12.20
C LEU A 157 0.22 12.93 -11.81
N ASP A 158 -0.62 13.29 -10.85
CA ASP A 158 -0.75 14.67 -10.36
C ASP A 158 0.58 15.18 -9.81
N ASN A 159 1.23 14.36 -8.97
CA ASN A 159 2.54 14.70 -8.44
C ASN A 159 3.61 14.82 -9.55
N LEU A 160 3.60 13.95 -10.57
CA LEU A 160 4.51 14.07 -11.73
C LEU A 160 4.26 15.38 -12.46
N ALA A 161 3.00 15.74 -12.71
CA ALA A 161 2.65 16.98 -13.41
C ALA A 161 3.16 18.22 -12.66
N VAL A 162 3.05 18.27 -11.33
CA VAL A 162 3.64 19.34 -10.50
C VAL A 162 5.16 19.45 -10.70
N HIS A 163 5.87 18.32 -10.71
CA HIS A 163 7.32 18.31 -10.94
C HIS A 163 7.70 18.80 -12.34
N LEU A 164 6.88 18.47 -13.35
CA LEU A 164 7.10 18.94 -14.74
C LEU A 164 6.83 20.43 -14.89
N GLU A 165 5.81 20.97 -14.21
CA GLU A 165 5.58 22.42 -14.15
C GLU A 165 6.77 23.16 -13.55
N VAL A 166 7.25 22.68 -12.40
CA VAL A 166 8.43 23.25 -11.76
C VAL A 166 9.64 23.16 -12.69
N ALA A 167 9.82 22.04 -13.40
CA ALA A 167 10.91 21.90 -14.36
C ALA A 167 10.83 22.93 -15.49
N VAL A 168 9.65 23.09 -16.13
CA VAL A 168 9.44 24.08 -17.19
C VAL A 168 9.75 25.50 -16.70
N GLU A 169 9.26 25.88 -15.53
CA GLU A 169 9.54 27.21 -14.95
C GLU A 169 11.02 27.43 -14.67
N ARG A 170 11.67 26.42 -14.08
CA ARG A 170 13.10 26.51 -13.77
C ARG A 170 13.97 26.59 -15.00
N ILE A 171 13.66 25.83 -16.06
CA ILE A 171 14.40 25.90 -17.32
C ILE A 171 14.19 27.29 -17.97
N ARG A 172 12.96 27.82 -17.98
CA ARG A 172 12.67 29.16 -18.51
C ARG A 172 13.46 30.28 -17.83
N THR A 173 13.76 30.11 -16.54
CA THR A 173 14.56 31.04 -15.74
C THR A 173 16.06 30.75 -15.79
N GLY A 174 16.51 29.85 -16.67
CA GLY A 174 17.92 29.57 -16.90
C GLY A 174 18.54 28.52 -15.97
N HIS A 175 17.70 27.75 -15.23
CA HIS A 175 18.13 26.74 -14.26
C HIS A 175 17.87 25.33 -14.79
N ALA A 176 18.36 25.02 -15.97
CA ALA A 176 18.37 23.65 -16.48
C ALA A 176 19.34 22.79 -15.64
N ILE A 177 19.04 21.49 -15.55
CA ILE A 177 19.96 20.52 -14.95
C ILE A 177 21.16 20.34 -15.89
N GLU A 178 22.38 20.68 -15.41
CA GLU A 178 23.56 20.72 -16.25
C GLU A 178 24.17 19.34 -16.51
N SER A 179 24.03 18.41 -15.56
CA SER A 179 24.63 17.07 -15.64
C SER A 179 23.66 15.97 -15.24
N SER A 180 23.70 14.89 -16.00
CA SER A 180 23.00 13.63 -15.69
C SER A 180 23.86 12.67 -14.86
N ASP A 181 25.02 13.10 -14.33
CA ASP A 181 25.95 12.24 -13.63
C ASP A 181 25.28 11.48 -12.48
N GLY A 182 25.30 10.17 -12.56
CA GLY A 182 24.71 9.25 -11.61
C GLY A 182 23.18 9.07 -11.74
N MET A 183 22.47 9.84 -12.55
CA MET A 183 21.03 9.65 -12.78
C MET A 183 20.71 8.59 -13.83
N GLN A 184 21.52 8.52 -14.89
CA GLN A 184 21.26 7.65 -16.04
C GLN A 184 21.62 6.18 -15.77
N ALA A 185 22.64 5.92 -14.95
CA ALA A 185 23.22 4.59 -14.78
C ALA A 185 22.26 3.53 -14.24
N ASP A 186 21.24 3.95 -13.46
CA ASP A 186 20.30 3.07 -12.78
C ASP A 186 18.88 3.08 -13.40
N LEU A 187 18.67 3.77 -14.52
CA LEU A 187 17.35 3.91 -15.12
C LEU A 187 17.14 2.87 -16.23
N PRO A 188 16.03 2.08 -16.17
CA PRO A 188 15.68 1.16 -17.24
C PRO A 188 15.46 1.87 -18.58
N GLU A 189 15.93 1.27 -19.68
CA GLU A 189 15.83 1.83 -21.03
C GLU A 189 14.39 2.19 -21.41
N ARG A 190 13.44 1.31 -21.09
CA ARG A 190 12.01 1.53 -21.34
C ARG A 190 11.48 2.79 -20.64
N ILE A 191 11.97 3.11 -19.46
CA ILE A 191 11.56 4.31 -18.72
C ILE A 191 12.14 5.57 -19.36
N LEU A 192 13.38 5.50 -19.85
CA LEU A 192 14.00 6.59 -20.59
C LEU A 192 13.29 6.88 -21.93
N GLU A 193 12.81 5.85 -22.63
CA GLU A 193 11.98 6.00 -23.83
C GLU A 193 10.68 6.76 -23.53
N VAL A 194 9.93 6.32 -22.51
CA VAL A 194 8.69 6.99 -22.11
C VAL A 194 8.95 8.42 -21.66
N ALA A 195 10.02 8.66 -20.90
CA ALA A 195 10.44 10.00 -20.48
C ALA A 195 10.77 10.90 -21.68
N SER A 196 11.46 10.36 -22.69
CA SER A 196 11.79 11.08 -23.93
C SER A 196 10.53 11.48 -24.70
N HIS A 197 9.54 10.58 -24.78
CA HIS A 197 8.26 10.90 -25.42
C HIS A 197 7.50 12.00 -24.69
N ILE A 198 7.51 11.98 -23.34
CA ILE A 198 6.91 13.05 -22.53
C ILE A 198 7.66 14.37 -22.78
N ALA A 199 9.00 14.36 -22.75
CA ALA A 199 9.83 15.54 -22.98
C ALA A 199 9.51 16.21 -24.32
N VAL A 200 9.50 15.45 -25.42
CA VAL A 200 9.17 15.95 -26.77
C VAL A 200 7.78 16.61 -26.79
N GLN A 201 6.77 16.02 -26.12
CA GLN A 201 5.44 16.61 -26.10
C GLN A 201 5.40 17.91 -25.27
N ILE A 202 6.15 17.98 -24.15
CA ILE A 202 6.26 19.20 -23.35
C ILE A 202 7.00 20.29 -24.12
N GLU A 203 8.09 19.95 -24.83
CA GLU A 203 8.81 20.87 -25.71
C GLU A 203 7.89 21.50 -26.78
N ASN A 204 7.09 20.65 -27.45
CA ASN A 204 6.14 21.11 -28.49
C ASN A 204 5.06 22.03 -27.89
N MET A 205 4.63 21.80 -26.67
CA MET A 205 3.58 22.60 -26.01
C MET A 205 4.12 23.91 -25.43
N THR A 206 5.34 23.89 -24.89
CA THR A 206 5.86 25.00 -24.06
C THR A 206 6.95 25.82 -24.73
N GLY A 207 7.57 25.30 -25.80
CA GLY A 207 8.76 25.86 -26.45
C GLY A 207 10.04 25.75 -25.60
N VAL A 208 10.02 24.98 -24.51
CA VAL A 208 11.15 24.80 -23.59
C VAL A 208 11.87 23.50 -23.92
N ALA A 209 13.17 23.58 -24.24
CA ALA A 209 13.98 22.41 -24.59
C ALA A 209 14.28 21.55 -23.35
N PHE A 210 14.18 20.22 -23.51
CA PHE A 210 14.48 19.22 -22.50
C PHE A 210 15.70 18.38 -22.91
N PRO A 211 16.94 18.86 -22.64
CA PRO A 211 18.13 18.09 -22.90
C PRO A 211 18.18 16.81 -22.05
N LEU A 212 19.10 15.90 -22.37
CA LEU A 212 19.20 14.57 -21.75
C LEU A 212 19.13 14.58 -20.20
N PRO A 213 19.78 15.50 -19.46
CA PRO A 213 19.62 15.55 -18.00
C PRO A 213 18.19 15.82 -17.55
N GLU A 214 17.41 16.58 -18.28
CA GLU A 214 15.99 16.82 -18.00
C GLU A 214 15.12 15.60 -18.32
N VAL A 215 15.45 14.87 -19.39
CA VAL A 215 14.83 13.58 -19.69
C VAL A 215 15.11 12.58 -18.57
N CYS A 216 16.34 12.52 -18.05
CA CYS A 216 16.71 11.70 -16.91
C CYS A 216 15.93 12.09 -15.63
N TYR A 217 15.67 13.39 -15.44
CA TYR A 217 14.83 13.87 -14.33
C TYR A 217 13.37 13.37 -14.45
N ILE A 218 12.79 13.42 -15.64
CA ILE A 218 11.46 12.83 -15.91
C ILE A 218 11.48 11.32 -15.64
N ALA A 219 12.49 10.62 -16.18
CA ALA A 219 12.63 9.16 -16.03
C ALA A 219 12.77 8.73 -14.56
N MET A 220 13.50 9.48 -13.76
CA MET A 220 13.62 9.27 -12.33
C MET A 220 12.25 9.32 -11.64
N HIS A 221 11.41 10.30 -11.98
CA HIS A 221 10.05 10.42 -11.44
C HIS A 221 9.12 9.30 -11.91
N LEU A 222 9.23 8.88 -13.17
CA LEU A 222 8.49 7.72 -13.69
C LEU A 222 8.87 6.44 -12.96
N ASN A 223 10.18 6.19 -12.81
CA ASN A 223 10.69 4.98 -12.15
C ASN A 223 10.24 4.86 -10.69
N GLY A 224 10.23 5.99 -9.97
CA GLY A 224 9.77 6.04 -8.57
C GLY A 224 8.24 5.96 -8.38
N LYS A 225 7.44 6.03 -9.45
CA LYS A 225 5.97 6.10 -9.39
C LYS A 225 5.27 5.04 -10.22
N GLN A 226 6.01 4.17 -10.88
CA GLN A 226 5.47 3.09 -11.69
C GLN A 226 4.62 2.15 -10.84
N MET A 227 3.42 1.81 -11.34
CA MET A 227 2.59 0.76 -10.77
C MET A 227 2.80 -0.55 -11.53
N TYR A 228 3.21 -1.59 -10.84
CA TYR A 228 3.26 -2.94 -11.41
C TYR A 228 1.86 -3.56 -11.30
N ARG A 229 1.25 -3.87 -12.45
CA ARG A 229 -0.06 -4.54 -12.48
C ARG A 229 0.11 -6.01 -12.13
N ALA A 230 -0.61 -6.48 -11.11
CA ALA A 230 -0.66 -7.90 -10.75
C ALA A 230 -1.20 -8.80 -11.89
N ASN A 231 -1.97 -8.22 -12.83
CA ASN A 231 -2.53 -8.93 -13.98
C ASN A 231 -1.62 -8.97 -15.22
N ALA A 232 -0.40 -8.45 -15.17
CA ALA A 232 0.59 -8.59 -16.25
C ALA A 232 1.07 -10.05 -16.46
N MET A 233 0.56 -10.98 -15.66
CA MET A 233 0.81 -12.43 -15.87
C MET A 233 0.20 -12.99 -17.17
N THR A 234 -0.57 -12.21 -17.94
CA THR A 234 -1.19 -12.66 -19.20
C THR A 234 -0.67 -11.99 -20.46
N SER A 235 0.25 -11.04 -20.36
CA SER A 235 0.92 -10.42 -21.51
C SER A 235 2.43 -10.47 -21.33
N ASP A 236 3.16 -10.78 -22.38
CA ASP A 236 4.59 -11.10 -22.55
C ASP A 236 5.66 -10.30 -21.75
N GLU A 237 5.31 -9.45 -20.82
CA GLU A 237 6.23 -8.80 -19.89
C GLU A 237 6.31 -9.64 -18.60
N ASN A 238 7.29 -10.54 -18.53
CA ASN A 238 7.68 -11.23 -17.30
C ASN A 238 8.02 -10.17 -16.23
N LEU A 239 7.18 -10.03 -15.21
CA LEU A 239 7.49 -9.24 -14.03
C LEU A 239 8.68 -9.89 -13.31
N VAL A 240 9.88 -9.45 -13.64
CA VAL A 240 11.09 -9.90 -12.96
C VAL A 240 11.25 -9.08 -11.70
N ILE A 241 10.87 -9.64 -10.55
CA ILE A 241 11.15 -9.03 -9.25
C ILE A 241 12.66 -9.17 -8.99
N PRO A 242 13.40 -8.06 -8.77
CA PRO A 242 14.82 -8.11 -8.45
C PRO A 242 15.09 -9.00 -7.22
N GLN A 243 16.17 -9.77 -7.26
CA GLN A 243 16.53 -10.65 -6.15
C GLN A 243 16.72 -9.89 -4.83
N GLU A 244 17.27 -8.67 -4.88
CA GLU A 244 17.41 -7.76 -3.74
C GLU A 244 16.04 -7.48 -3.09
N VAL A 245 15.01 -7.17 -3.89
CA VAL A 245 13.65 -6.91 -3.42
C VAL A 245 13.05 -8.14 -2.76
N ASN A 246 13.22 -9.32 -3.37
CA ASN A 246 12.74 -10.57 -2.79
C ASN A 246 13.38 -10.85 -1.41
N ARG A 247 14.68 -10.59 -1.27
CA ARG A 247 15.38 -10.75 0.01
C ARG A 247 14.84 -9.78 1.05
N ILE A 248 14.76 -8.49 0.73
CA ILE A 248 14.23 -7.46 1.63
C ILE A 248 12.83 -7.84 2.13
N VAL A 249 11.94 -8.24 1.23
CA VAL A 249 10.55 -8.61 1.59
C VAL A 249 10.52 -9.88 2.44
N SER A 250 11.41 -10.84 2.20
CA SER A 250 11.53 -12.02 3.04
C SER A 250 11.97 -11.68 4.45
N ASP A 251 12.97 -10.81 4.59
CA ASP A 251 13.48 -10.34 5.88
C ASP A 251 12.41 -9.52 6.62
N MET A 252 11.64 -8.67 5.92
CA MET A 252 10.49 -7.96 6.48
C MET A 252 9.45 -8.90 7.07
N ILE A 253 9.05 -9.94 6.34
CA ILE A 253 8.04 -10.91 6.78
C ILE A 253 8.55 -11.72 7.97
N GLU A 254 9.82 -12.13 7.96
CA GLU A 254 10.42 -12.85 9.09
C GLU A 254 10.49 -11.99 10.35
N GLN A 255 10.89 -10.73 10.25
CA GLN A 255 10.85 -9.79 11.38
C GLN A 255 9.45 -9.63 11.97
N ILE A 256 8.41 -9.62 11.14
CA ILE A 256 7.03 -9.56 11.63
C ILE A 256 6.67 -10.81 12.40
N TYR A 257 7.07 -11.99 11.91
CA TYR A 257 6.84 -13.23 12.64
C TYR A 257 7.57 -13.25 13.98
N GLU A 258 8.82 -12.78 14.02
CA GLU A 258 9.61 -12.73 15.26
C GLU A 258 9.02 -11.75 16.29
N ALA A 259 8.62 -10.55 15.86
CA ALA A 259 8.17 -9.48 16.74
C ALA A 259 6.72 -9.66 17.21
N PHE A 260 5.82 -10.08 16.32
CA PHE A 260 4.36 -10.10 16.59
C PHE A 260 3.79 -11.51 16.70
N ARG A 261 4.54 -12.56 16.34
CA ARG A 261 4.07 -13.96 16.26
C ARG A 261 2.88 -14.14 15.34
N ILE A 262 2.73 -13.26 14.35
CA ILE A 262 1.74 -13.37 13.28
C ILE A 262 2.44 -13.94 12.05
N ASP A 263 1.99 -15.09 11.57
CA ASP A 263 2.65 -15.81 10.48
C ASP A 263 2.09 -15.40 9.12
N PHE A 264 2.90 -14.71 8.33
CA PHE A 264 2.62 -14.34 6.95
C PHE A 264 3.58 -15.00 5.94
N ARG A 265 4.45 -15.92 6.37
CA ARG A 265 5.50 -16.51 5.52
C ARG A 265 4.93 -17.22 4.30
N ASP A 266 3.78 -17.86 4.45
CA ASP A 266 3.05 -18.53 3.36
C ASP A 266 2.02 -17.62 2.66
N ASN A 267 1.97 -16.34 3.01
CA ASN A 267 1.03 -15.41 2.39
C ASN A 267 1.62 -14.83 1.10
N LEU A 268 1.44 -15.57 -0.01
CA LEU A 268 1.95 -15.18 -1.32
C LEU A 268 1.41 -13.81 -1.77
N GLU A 269 0.16 -13.50 -1.46
CA GLU A 269 -0.48 -12.26 -1.87
C GLU A 269 0.15 -11.03 -1.18
N LEU A 270 0.38 -11.11 0.14
CA LEU A 270 1.10 -10.08 0.87
C LEU A 270 2.53 -9.93 0.33
N ARG A 271 3.24 -11.04 0.12
CA ARG A 271 4.60 -11.05 -0.43
C ARG A 271 4.67 -10.33 -1.77
N MET A 272 3.79 -10.66 -2.70
CA MET A 272 3.75 -10.04 -4.02
C MET A 272 3.40 -8.55 -3.93
N GLY A 273 2.42 -8.18 -3.10
CA GLY A 273 2.05 -6.79 -2.85
C GLY A 273 3.22 -5.96 -2.30
N LEU A 274 3.94 -6.49 -1.31
CA LEU A 274 5.14 -5.86 -0.77
C LEU A 274 6.25 -5.73 -1.82
N CYS A 275 6.51 -6.78 -2.62
CA CYS A 275 7.50 -6.72 -3.69
C CYS A 275 7.18 -5.63 -4.71
N MET A 276 5.91 -5.56 -5.17
CA MET A 276 5.48 -4.55 -6.14
C MET A 276 5.59 -3.12 -5.58
N HIS A 277 5.37 -2.94 -4.28
CA HIS A 277 5.55 -1.64 -3.63
C HIS A 277 7.04 -1.31 -3.41
N MET A 278 7.86 -2.32 -3.09
CA MET A 278 9.26 -2.14 -2.74
C MET A 278 10.12 -1.70 -3.94
N VAL A 279 9.84 -2.19 -5.15
CA VAL A 279 10.59 -1.79 -6.35
C VAL A 279 10.59 -0.25 -6.55
N PRO A 280 9.42 0.43 -6.65
CA PRO A 280 9.41 1.89 -6.79
C PRO A 280 9.87 2.61 -5.52
N LEU A 281 9.69 2.03 -4.32
CA LEU A 281 10.17 2.61 -3.07
C LEU A 281 11.70 2.70 -3.06
N LEU A 282 12.42 1.64 -3.43
CA LEU A 282 13.88 1.68 -3.50
C LEU A 282 14.38 2.70 -4.53
N ALA A 283 13.70 2.85 -5.65
CA ALA A 283 14.01 3.89 -6.63
C ALA A 283 13.84 5.30 -6.03
N ARG A 284 12.76 5.55 -5.27
CA ARG A 284 12.53 6.83 -4.57
C ARG A 284 13.59 7.10 -3.52
N ILE A 285 13.97 6.09 -2.73
CA ILE A 285 15.04 6.22 -1.71
C ILE A 285 16.36 6.64 -2.39
N LYS A 286 16.77 5.94 -3.44
CA LYS A 286 18.00 6.25 -4.19
C LYS A 286 17.99 7.65 -4.79
N SER A 287 16.84 8.11 -5.27
CA SER A 287 16.67 9.43 -5.91
C SER A 287 16.34 10.56 -4.94
N GLY A 288 16.20 10.29 -3.64
CA GLY A 288 15.78 11.29 -2.63
C GLY A 288 14.37 11.82 -2.83
N MET A 289 13.54 11.13 -3.62
CA MET A 289 12.16 11.51 -3.86
C MET A 289 11.28 11.22 -2.65
N ARG A 290 10.21 12.00 -2.52
CA ARG A 290 9.20 11.85 -1.47
C ARG A 290 7.83 11.64 -2.08
N MET A 291 7.03 10.87 -1.39
CA MET A 291 5.63 10.62 -1.74
C MET A 291 4.78 10.91 -0.51
N LYS A 292 3.75 11.75 -0.65
CA LYS A 292 2.80 12.00 0.42
C LYS A 292 1.76 10.89 0.47
N ASN A 293 1.32 10.56 1.68
CA ASN A 293 0.24 9.61 1.91
C ASN A 293 -0.96 10.34 2.53
N PRO A 294 -1.99 10.68 1.75
CA PRO A 294 -3.13 11.45 2.23
C PRO A 294 -3.95 10.73 3.30
N ILE A 295 -3.91 9.38 3.30
CA ILE A 295 -4.63 8.56 4.26
C ILE A 295 -3.77 8.12 5.47
N LEU A 296 -2.56 8.68 5.64
CA LEU A 296 -1.65 8.28 6.73
C LEU A 296 -2.30 8.41 8.12
N LYS A 297 -3.02 9.51 8.36
CA LYS A 297 -3.69 9.75 9.65
C LYS A 297 -4.77 8.70 9.92
N ASP A 298 -5.52 8.33 8.90
CA ASP A 298 -6.58 7.33 9.00
C ASP A 298 -6.00 5.93 9.19
N ILE A 299 -4.92 5.58 8.49
CA ILE A 299 -4.21 4.31 8.69
C ILE A 299 -3.73 4.17 10.14
N LYS A 300 -3.10 5.21 10.69
CA LYS A 300 -2.64 5.22 12.08
C LYS A 300 -3.78 5.04 13.08
N ARG A 301 -4.95 5.62 12.80
CA ARG A 301 -6.14 5.54 13.67
C ARG A 301 -6.84 4.19 13.57
N GLU A 302 -7.14 3.74 12.36
CA GLU A 302 -7.98 2.55 12.11
C GLU A 302 -7.19 1.24 12.15
N TYR A 303 -5.91 1.28 11.76
CA TYR A 303 -5.04 0.10 11.67
C TYR A 303 -3.71 0.28 12.43
N PRO A 304 -3.74 0.64 13.73
CA PRO A 304 -2.52 0.91 14.50
C PRO A 304 -1.55 -0.28 14.51
N LEU A 305 -2.05 -1.51 14.66
CA LEU A 305 -1.23 -2.72 14.62
C LEU A 305 -0.52 -2.88 13.27
N ALA A 306 -1.22 -2.69 12.16
CA ALA A 306 -0.62 -2.78 10.83
C ALA A 306 0.45 -1.70 10.60
N TYR A 307 0.24 -0.50 11.17
CA TYR A 307 1.23 0.57 11.11
C TYR A 307 2.49 0.26 11.94
N GLU A 308 2.34 -0.32 13.14
CA GLU A 308 3.47 -0.80 13.95
C GLU A 308 4.23 -1.92 13.24
N MET A 309 3.51 -2.88 12.65
CA MET A 309 4.12 -3.93 11.83
C MET A 309 4.91 -3.35 10.66
N ALA A 310 4.36 -2.39 9.93
CA ALA A 310 5.05 -1.72 8.84
C ALA A 310 6.30 -0.97 9.32
N THR A 311 6.22 -0.32 10.48
CA THR A 311 7.35 0.37 11.09
C THR A 311 8.48 -0.63 11.44
N GLN A 312 8.13 -1.77 12.04
CA GLN A 312 9.07 -2.83 12.34
C GLN A 312 9.68 -3.45 11.08
N ALA A 313 8.85 -3.74 10.07
CA ALA A 313 9.31 -4.28 8.80
C ALA A 313 10.29 -3.33 8.09
N CYS A 314 10.03 -2.02 8.13
CA CYS A 314 10.89 -1.01 7.53
C CYS A 314 12.27 -0.89 8.21
N SER A 315 12.47 -1.45 9.39
CA SER A 315 13.78 -1.45 10.04
C SER A 315 14.86 -2.18 9.22
N VAL A 316 14.47 -3.18 8.41
CA VAL A 316 15.37 -3.86 7.44
C VAL A 316 16.02 -2.89 6.46
N LEU A 317 15.35 -1.77 6.16
CA LEU A 317 15.82 -0.79 5.19
C LEU A 317 16.75 0.26 5.80
N GLN A 318 16.91 0.30 7.13
CA GLN A 318 17.81 1.25 7.81
C GLN A 318 19.28 1.03 7.43
N ASP A 319 19.67 -0.21 7.14
CA ASP A 319 21.02 -0.56 6.70
C ASP A 319 21.29 -0.05 5.27
N ILE A 320 20.25 0.11 4.45
CA ILE A 320 20.36 0.59 3.06
C ILE A 320 20.48 2.12 3.03
N SER A 321 19.68 2.82 3.83
CA SER A 321 19.72 4.28 3.91
C SER A 321 19.13 4.77 5.24
N PRO A 322 19.96 5.11 6.22
CA PRO A 322 19.51 5.68 7.48
C PRO A 322 18.68 6.94 7.26
N ASN A 323 17.50 7.03 7.85
CA ASN A 323 16.53 8.15 7.72
C ASN A 323 15.87 8.35 6.35
N ALA A 324 16.04 7.44 5.39
CA ALA A 324 15.45 7.60 4.06
C ALA A 324 13.93 7.31 4.03
N ILE A 325 13.45 6.46 4.95
CA ILE A 325 12.04 6.07 4.98
C ILE A 325 11.25 7.04 5.85
N LYS A 326 10.28 7.68 5.25
CA LYS A 326 9.38 8.61 5.93
C LYS A 326 8.07 7.91 6.32
N GLU A 327 7.36 8.49 7.28
CA GLU A 327 6.08 7.97 7.77
C GLU A 327 5.05 7.71 6.65
N ASP A 328 5.07 8.52 5.60
CA ASP A 328 4.21 8.36 4.43
C ASP A 328 4.43 7.01 3.73
N GLU A 329 5.68 6.61 3.54
CA GLU A 329 6.04 5.32 2.92
C GLU A 329 5.69 4.14 3.86
N ILE A 330 5.94 4.30 5.16
CA ILE A 330 5.51 3.33 6.17
C ILE A 330 3.98 3.13 6.11
N GLY A 331 3.23 4.22 5.94
CA GLY A 331 1.78 4.18 5.78
C GLY A 331 1.33 3.33 4.59
N TYR A 332 1.99 3.45 3.44
CA TYR A 332 1.66 2.62 2.28
C TYR A 332 1.97 1.12 2.51
N ILE A 333 3.08 0.82 3.17
CA ILE A 333 3.42 -0.56 3.57
C ILE A 333 2.39 -1.09 4.59
N ALA A 334 1.94 -0.25 5.52
CA ALA A 334 0.94 -0.60 6.51
C ALA A 334 -0.40 -1.02 5.88
N VAL A 335 -0.79 -0.40 4.75
CA VAL A 335 -2.00 -0.82 4.00
C VAL A 335 -1.90 -2.29 3.56
N SER A 336 -0.72 -2.75 3.12
CA SER A 336 -0.52 -4.14 2.73
C SER A 336 -0.69 -5.10 3.91
N PHE A 337 -0.16 -4.75 5.08
CA PHE A 337 -0.35 -5.53 6.29
C PHE A 337 -1.79 -5.47 6.80
N ALA A 338 -2.45 -4.31 6.74
CA ALA A 338 -3.86 -4.16 7.12
C ALA A 338 -4.75 -5.07 6.29
N LEU A 339 -4.56 -5.08 4.96
CA LEU A 339 -5.30 -5.96 4.06
C LEU A 339 -5.04 -7.44 4.37
N ALA A 340 -3.79 -7.82 4.66
CA ALA A 340 -3.46 -9.20 5.02
C ALA A 340 -4.14 -9.62 6.32
N LEU A 341 -4.16 -8.76 7.34
CA LEU A 341 -4.86 -8.99 8.61
C LEU A 341 -6.37 -9.13 8.43
N GLU A 342 -7.00 -8.23 7.66
CA GLU A 342 -8.45 -8.30 7.39
C GLU A 342 -8.82 -9.59 6.64
N ARG A 343 -8.01 -9.99 5.65
CA ARG A 343 -8.24 -11.25 4.92
C ARG A 343 -8.02 -12.47 5.81
N GLN A 344 -7.05 -12.43 6.71
CA GLN A 344 -6.83 -13.51 7.68
C GLN A 344 -8.04 -13.63 8.61
N LYS A 345 -8.53 -12.51 9.19
CA LYS A 345 -9.76 -12.47 9.97
C LYS A 345 -10.96 -13.00 9.17
N ALA A 346 -11.13 -12.53 7.92
CA ALA A 346 -12.21 -12.99 7.07
C ALA A 346 -12.17 -14.50 6.79
N LYS A 347 -10.97 -15.09 6.61
CA LYS A 347 -10.79 -16.54 6.48
C LYS A 347 -11.12 -17.28 7.79
N GLU A 348 -10.76 -16.72 8.93
CA GLU A 348 -11.08 -17.27 10.24
C GLU A 348 -12.59 -17.24 10.51
N TRP A 349 -13.28 -16.20 10.04
CA TRP A 349 -14.72 -16.00 10.22
C TRP A 349 -15.56 -16.55 9.06
N ALA A 350 -14.94 -17.18 8.06
CA ALA A 350 -15.68 -17.80 6.96
C ALA A 350 -16.60 -18.90 7.49
N PRO A 351 -17.85 -19.00 6.99
CA PRO A 351 -18.78 -20.07 7.36
C PRO A 351 -18.13 -21.44 7.18
N LYS A 352 -18.20 -22.29 8.21
CA LYS A 352 -17.54 -23.60 8.20
C LYS A 352 -18.39 -24.65 7.49
N ASN A 353 -17.78 -25.41 6.60
CA ASN A 353 -18.42 -26.54 5.94
C ASN A 353 -18.36 -27.77 6.85
N ILE A 354 -19.48 -28.35 7.15
CA ILE A 354 -19.56 -29.50 8.04
C ILE A 354 -20.11 -30.73 7.33
N LEU A 355 -19.61 -31.89 7.76
CA LEU A 355 -20.20 -33.18 7.44
C LEU A 355 -20.84 -33.76 8.68
N ILE A 356 -22.14 -34.10 8.60
CA ILE A 356 -22.85 -34.78 9.67
C ILE A 356 -22.92 -36.28 9.35
N VAL A 357 -22.44 -37.09 10.29
CA VAL A 357 -22.47 -38.55 10.23
C VAL A 357 -23.48 -39.07 11.20
N CYS A 358 -24.48 -39.83 10.73
CA CYS A 358 -25.55 -40.36 11.55
C CYS A 358 -25.85 -41.80 11.17
N ALA A 359 -25.93 -42.68 12.18
CA ALA A 359 -26.29 -44.10 12.00
C ALA A 359 -27.78 -44.35 11.80
N SER A 360 -28.66 -43.41 12.19
CA SER A 360 -30.11 -43.61 12.22
C SER A 360 -30.82 -43.47 10.86
N GLY A 361 -30.03 -43.39 9.76
CA GLY A 361 -30.55 -43.29 8.41
C GLY A 361 -30.69 -41.87 7.87
N LYS A 362 -31.04 -41.78 6.59
CA LYS A 362 -31.01 -40.53 5.79
C LYS A 362 -31.93 -39.44 6.34
N GLY A 363 -33.15 -39.81 6.79
CA GLY A 363 -34.13 -38.83 7.30
C GLY A 363 -33.65 -38.17 8.59
N SER A 364 -33.06 -38.96 9.53
CA SER A 364 -32.52 -38.43 10.79
C SER A 364 -31.34 -37.49 10.54
N ALA A 365 -30.44 -37.86 9.62
CA ALA A 365 -29.31 -37.01 9.24
C ALA A 365 -29.77 -35.68 8.64
N GLN A 366 -30.79 -35.70 7.80
CA GLN A 366 -31.37 -34.49 7.20
C GLN A 366 -32.05 -33.58 8.24
N LEU A 367 -32.81 -34.17 9.18
CA LEU A 367 -33.42 -33.41 10.27
C LEU A 367 -32.34 -32.73 11.14
N LEU A 368 -31.27 -33.43 11.44
CA LEU A 368 -30.18 -32.92 12.24
C LEU A 368 -29.47 -31.79 11.47
N ALA A 369 -29.18 -31.96 10.18
CA ALA A 369 -28.60 -30.96 9.31
C ALA A 369 -29.47 -29.69 9.25
N TYR A 370 -30.77 -29.83 9.09
CA TYR A 370 -31.70 -28.71 9.08
C TYR A 370 -31.66 -27.92 10.40
N ARG A 371 -31.69 -28.62 11.55
CA ARG A 371 -31.62 -27.97 12.88
C ARG A 371 -30.31 -27.20 13.06
N TYR A 372 -29.19 -27.78 12.66
CA TYR A 372 -27.90 -27.11 12.74
C TYR A 372 -27.86 -25.88 11.82
N GLN A 373 -28.40 -25.99 10.61
CA GLN A 373 -28.49 -24.87 9.69
C GLN A 373 -29.35 -23.73 10.24
N GLN A 374 -30.48 -24.05 10.90
CA GLN A 374 -31.32 -23.05 11.56
C GLN A 374 -30.61 -22.37 12.76
N LYS A 375 -29.91 -23.17 13.58
CA LYS A 375 -29.27 -22.63 14.80
C LYS A 375 -27.99 -21.85 14.51
N PHE A 376 -27.20 -22.25 13.49
CA PHE A 376 -25.87 -21.72 13.22
C PHE A 376 -25.71 -21.12 11.82
N GLY A 377 -26.78 -20.88 11.09
CA GLY A 377 -26.80 -20.57 9.67
C GLY A 377 -25.77 -19.55 9.18
N LYS A 378 -25.54 -18.50 9.98
CA LYS A 378 -24.50 -17.49 9.65
C LYS A 378 -23.05 -18.01 9.75
N ASN A 379 -22.85 -19.07 10.57
CA ASN A 379 -21.51 -19.63 10.83
C ASN A 379 -21.30 -20.94 10.07
N LEU A 380 -22.32 -21.46 9.39
CA LEU A 380 -22.27 -22.67 8.60
C LEU A 380 -22.33 -22.33 7.09
N GLY A 381 -21.37 -22.87 6.37
CA GLY A 381 -21.41 -22.92 4.91
C GLY A 381 -22.22 -24.12 4.43
N ARG A 382 -21.58 -25.02 3.72
CA ARG A 382 -22.24 -26.24 3.23
C ARG A 382 -22.36 -27.29 4.32
N VAL A 383 -23.56 -27.80 4.54
CA VAL A 383 -23.84 -28.95 5.44
C VAL A 383 -24.08 -30.16 4.55
N GLN A 384 -23.24 -31.18 4.73
CA GLN A 384 -23.40 -32.47 4.05
C GLN A 384 -23.77 -33.55 5.08
N THR A 385 -24.40 -34.61 4.63
CA THR A 385 -24.77 -35.75 5.48
C THR A 385 -24.34 -37.05 4.83
N CYS A 386 -23.85 -38.00 5.64
CA CYS A 386 -23.63 -39.37 5.22
C CYS A 386 -23.83 -40.34 6.40
N ASP A 387 -23.85 -41.62 6.13
CA ASP A 387 -23.68 -42.66 7.11
C ASP A 387 -22.20 -43.02 7.30
N VAL A 388 -21.90 -43.94 8.22
CA VAL A 388 -20.52 -44.41 8.50
C VAL A 388 -19.87 -45.09 7.31
N ILE A 389 -20.65 -45.78 6.47
CA ILE A 389 -20.17 -46.48 5.30
C ILE A 389 -19.80 -45.45 4.21
N GLY A 390 -20.65 -44.47 4.02
CA GLY A 390 -20.48 -43.39 3.03
C GLY A 390 -19.25 -42.52 3.28
N LEU A 391 -18.73 -42.49 4.50
CA LEU A 391 -17.49 -41.73 4.83
C LEU A 391 -16.31 -42.07 3.95
N ARG A 392 -16.20 -43.30 3.48
CA ARG A 392 -15.08 -43.74 2.61
C ARG A 392 -15.05 -43.08 1.23
N SER A 393 -16.21 -42.58 0.78
CA SER A 393 -16.36 -41.91 -0.54
C SER A 393 -16.40 -40.37 -0.45
N VAL A 394 -16.27 -39.80 0.76
CA VAL A 394 -16.34 -38.35 0.96
C VAL A 394 -15.03 -37.66 0.57
N ASN A 395 -15.13 -36.59 -0.20
CA ASN A 395 -14.01 -35.70 -0.44
C ASN A 395 -13.92 -34.65 0.68
N PHE A 396 -12.92 -34.79 1.55
CA PHE A 396 -12.71 -33.93 2.70
C PHE A 396 -12.05 -32.59 2.41
N SER A 397 -11.61 -32.30 1.18
CA SER A 397 -10.89 -31.08 0.82
C SER A 397 -11.66 -29.78 1.11
N LYS A 398 -13.00 -29.87 1.12
CA LYS A 398 -13.91 -28.74 1.37
C LYS A 398 -14.69 -28.87 2.67
N ILE A 399 -14.29 -29.78 3.58
CA ILE A 399 -14.96 -30.00 4.86
C ILE A 399 -14.03 -29.50 5.98
N ASP A 400 -14.57 -28.70 6.86
CA ASP A 400 -13.83 -28.15 8.01
C ASP A 400 -13.97 -29.01 9.26
N TYR A 401 -15.14 -29.60 9.48
CA TYR A 401 -15.42 -30.44 10.65
C TYR A 401 -16.34 -31.62 10.28
N VAL A 402 -16.15 -32.74 10.98
CA VAL A 402 -17.11 -33.86 11.00
C VAL A 402 -17.84 -33.87 12.34
N PHE A 403 -19.15 -33.80 12.29
CA PHE A 403 -20.02 -33.97 13.46
C PHE A 403 -20.69 -35.32 13.37
N SER A 404 -20.46 -36.19 14.39
CA SER A 404 -20.94 -37.57 14.35
C SER A 404 -21.77 -37.89 15.57
N THR A 405 -22.92 -38.54 15.35
CA THR A 405 -23.74 -39.09 16.43
C THR A 405 -23.28 -40.47 16.93
N VAL A 406 -22.29 -41.06 16.27
CA VAL A 406 -21.73 -42.39 16.53
C VAL A 406 -20.22 -42.37 16.48
N PRO A 407 -19.50 -43.28 17.11
CA PRO A 407 -18.06 -43.44 16.94
C PRO A 407 -17.71 -43.72 15.48
N ILE A 408 -16.67 -43.05 14.98
CA ILE A 408 -16.15 -43.27 13.60
C ILE A 408 -14.93 -44.20 13.68
N PRO A 409 -15.00 -45.42 13.10
CA PRO A 409 -13.93 -46.42 13.20
C PRO A 409 -12.82 -46.25 12.16
N ILE A 410 -12.83 -45.23 11.32
CA ILE A 410 -11.86 -44.97 10.27
C ILE A 410 -11.15 -43.67 10.48
N TYR A 411 -9.98 -43.51 9.88
CA TYR A 411 -9.25 -42.25 9.87
C TYR A 411 -9.98 -41.21 9.01
N VAL A 412 -10.13 -39.97 9.54
CA VAL A 412 -10.71 -38.82 8.87
C VAL A 412 -9.72 -37.66 8.99
N PRO A 413 -9.35 -37.00 7.88
CA PRO A 413 -8.28 -35.98 7.86
C PRO A 413 -8.69 -34.62 8.44
N VAL A 414 -9.92 -34.48 8.97
CA VAL A 414 -10.45 -33.25 9.58
C VAL A 414 -10.95 -33.52 10.98
N PRO A 415 -11.01 -32.51 11.86
CA PRO A 415 -11.46 -32.70 13.26
C PRO A 415 -12.86 -33.30 13.36
N ILE A 416 -13.00 -34.34 14.20
CA ILE A 416 -14.27 -35.00 14.49
C ILE A 416 -14.77 -34.49 15.83
N ARG A 417 -16.06 -34.21 15.93
CA ARG A 417 -16.78 -33.95 17.18
C ARG A 417 -17.96 -34.87 17.29
N GLN A 418 -18.00 -35.60 18.38
CA GLN A 418 -19.17 -36.40 18.74
C GLN A 418 -20.28 -35.46 19.21
N ILE A 419 -21.51 -35.68 18.74
CA ILE A 419 -22.67 -34.85 19.00
C ILE A 419 -23.84 -35.75 19.42
N GLN A 420 -24.76 -35.16 20.17
CA GLN A 420 -26.03 -35.80 20.45
C GLN A 420 -27.07 -35.44 19.41
N PHE A 421 -28.01 -36.32 19.11
CA PHE A 421 -29.11 -36.04 18.18
C PHE A 421 -29.98 -34.89 18.67
N PHE A 422 -30.13 -34.74 19.99
CA PHE A 422 -30.77 -33.61 20.68
C PHE A 422 -29.74 -32.91 21.57
N PRO A 423 -28.94 -32.00 21.02
CA PRO A 423 -27.89 -31.35 21.79
C PRO A 423 -28.46 -30.42 22.87
N THR A 424 -27.80 -30.39 24.00
CA THR A 424 -28.06 -29.47 25.11
C THR A 424 -27.64 -28.04 24.74
N GLU A 425 -28.14 -27.02 25.45
CA GLU A 425 -27.71 -25.62 25.25
C GLU A 425 -26.20 -25.43 25.50
N LYS A 426 -25.62 -26.21 26.40
CA LYS A 426 -24.17 -26.21 26.68
C LYS A 426 -23.38 -26.70 25.45
N GLU A 427 -23.81 -27.78 24.85
CA GLU A 427 -23.19 -28.33 23.62
C GLU A 427 -23.34 -27.36 22.45
N LEU A 428 -24.54 -26.77 22.29
CA LEU A 428 -24.78 -25.75 21.23
C LEU A 428 -23.87 -24.54 21.42
N THR A 429 -23.62 -24.11 22.66
CA THR A 429 -22.70 -23.01 22.95
C THR A 429 -21.25 -23.36 22.62
N GLN A 430 -20.82 -24.60 22.95
CA GLN A 430 -19.48 -25.08 22.62
C GLN A 430 -19.29 -25.20 21.10
N MET A 431 -20.28 -25.68 20.36
CA MET A 431 -20.27 -25.76 18.91
C MET A 431 -20.22 -24.37 18.27
N LYS A 432 -20.99 -23.41 18.78
CA LYS A 432 -20.93 -22.04 18.32
C LYS A 432 -19.52 -21.47 18.46
N LYS A 433 -18.88 -21.67 19.60
CA LYS A 433 -17.48 -21.27 19.79
C LYS A 433 -16.54 -21.96 18.80
N LEU A 434 -16.71 -23.27 18.57
CA LEU A 434 -15.90 -24.02 17.62
C LEU A 434 -16.06 -23.50 16.19
N LEU A 435 -17.28 -23.23 15.75
CA LEU A 435 -17.57 -22.71 14.42
C LEU A 435 -17.10 -21.26 14.22
N MET A 436 -16.92 -20.50 15.31
CA MET A 436 -16.41 -19.14 15.32
C MET A 436 -14.88 -19.07 15.50
N GLN A 437 -14.20 -20.17 15.85
CA GLN A 437 -12.74 -20.21 15.97
C GLN A 437 -12.08 -20.51 14.62
N GLY A 438 -10.97 -19.82 14.32
CA GLY A 438 -10.11 -20.13 13.18
C GLY A 438 -9.45 -21.52 13.27
N LYS A 439 -8.93 -22.02 12.15
CA LYS A 439 -8.26 -23.34 12.06
C LYS A 439 -7.01 -23.53 12.96
N GLY A 440 -6.63 -22.53 13.74
CA GLY A 440 -5.28 -22.39 14.30
C GLY A 440 -5.05 -22.83 15.75
N THR A 441 -6.08 -23.18 16.55
CA THR A 441 -5.83 -23.46 17.99
C THR A 441 -6.77 -24.52 18.54
N ILE A 442 -6.58 -25.75 18.14
CA ILE A 442 -7.14 -26.86 18.89
C ILE A 442 -5.99 -27.79 19.29
N GLY A 443 -5.57 -27.65 20.55
CA GLY A 443 -4.88 -28.74 21.21
C GLY A 443 -5.69 -30.00 20.98
N ILE A 444 -5.11 -30.99 20.33
CA ILE A 444 -5.70 -32.32 20.16
C ILE A 444 -5.77 -32.94 21.56
N GLU A 445 -6.86 -32.74 22.27
CA GLU A 445 -7.27 -33.74 23.25
C GLU A 445 -7.76 -34.96 22.45
N VAL A 446 -6.83 -35.81 22.09
CA VAL A 446 -7.12 -37.17 21.70
C VAL A 446 -7.56 -37.87 22.99
N PRO A 447 -8.82 -38.29 23.17
CA PRO A 447 -9.13 -39.21 24.22
C PRO A 447 -8.33 -40.48 23.91
N ASN A 448 -7.52 -40.91 24.87
CA ASN A 448 -6.76 -42.14 24.86
C ASN A 448 -7.65 -43.32 24.43
N ALA A 449 -7.72 -43.63 23.17
CA ALA A 449 -8.26 -44.85 22.63
C ALA A 449 -7.12 -45.59 21.97
N ASN A 450 -6.43 -46.40 22.75
CA ASN A 450 -5.52 -47.40 22.31
C ASN A 450 -6.30 -48.42 21.43
N PRO A 451 -6.26 -48.37 20.12
CA PRO A 451 -6.80 -49.47 19.32
C PRO A 451 -5.73 -50.58 19.32
N ARG A 452 -5.91 -51.60 20.13
CA ARG A 452 -5.31 -52.87 19.88
C ARG A 452 -5.72 -53.29 18.47
N ILE A 453 -4.81 -53.13 17.53
CA ILE A 453 -4.87 -53.72 16.21
C ILE A 453 -4.82 -55.24 16.44
N VAL A 454 -5.97 -55.90 16.40
CA VAL A 454 -6.05 -57.33 16.27
C VAL A 454 -5.72 -57.68 14.80
N PRO A 455 -4.63 -58.35 14.51
CA PRO A 455 -4.33 -58.73 13.13
C PRO A 455 -5.40 -59.74 12.65
N MET A 456 -6.01 -59.47 11.54
CA MET A 456 -6.98 -60.26 10.84
C MET A 456 -6.28 -61.49 10.18
N LYS A 457 -5.76 -62.42 11.01
CA LYS A 457 -5.17 -63.70 10.58
C LYS A 457 -5.44 -64.78 11.61
N SER A 458 -6.68 -65.06 11.93
CA SER A 458 -7.03 -66.29 12.68
C SER A 458 -8.52 -66.65 12.61
N ILE A 459 -9.19 -66.37 11.52
CA ILE A 459 -10.52 -66.93 11.23
C ILE A 459 -10.52 -67.51 9.83
N LEU A 460 -9.63 -68.46 9.62
CA LEU A 460 -9.67 -69.40 8.50
C LEU A 460 -8.89 -70.65 8.96
N ASN A 461 -9.39 -71.37 9.96
CA ASN A 461 -9.10 -72.76 10.28
C ASN A 461 -9.85 -73.13 11.58
N SER A 462 -11.10 -73.45 11.40
CA SER A 462 -11.84 -74.47 12.18
C SER A 462 -13.22 -74.66 11.55
#